data_540e353bcd6947c065bdc5fbffec7eb0
#
_entry.id   540e353bcd6947c065bdc5fbffec7eb0
#
_cell.length_a   1.000
_cell.length_b   1.000
_cell.length_c   1.000
_cell.angle_alpha   90.00
_cell.angle_beta   90.00
_cell.angle_gamma   90.00
#
_symmetry.space_group_name_H-M   'P 1'
#
loop_
_entity.id
_entity.type
_entity.pdbx_description
1 polymer ?
#
loop_
_entity_poly.entity_id
_entity_poly.type
_entity_poly.pdbx_seq_one_letter_code
_entity_poly.pdbx_strand_id
1 'polypeptide(L)'
;MEVSEAPCCGKFYVCRLCHDDVEDHQMDRFRVTEVKCSLCDTVQQSQQMCEKCRVAFGEYYCSICHLFDKDKKQYHCLPCGICRIGPKENYFHCEKCNLCLASNLRGNHKCVPDVSRQNCPVCLEDIHTSRTGAHVLPCGHLLHQTCFDYMHKMGGYRCPLCMHSAWNMKHCWEEMDKQISETPMPSEYQGITVKVICMDCQSRSTVPFHVVGMKCSGCGSYNTTQDGGLIGRRPGGGDPGQAGGGDPGQAGDPGQAGDPGQAGGGDPGQAGGGDPGQAGDPGQAGDPGQAGDPGQAGGGDPGQADPQTD
;
A
#
# COMPACT_ATOMS: atom_id res chain seq x y z
N MET A 1 -29.02 -17.53 -5.78
CA MET A 1 -28.29 -16.79 -4.75
C MET A 1 -28.66 -17.37 -3.39
N GLU A 2 -27.77 -17.35 -2.47
CA GLU A 2 -27.96 -17.74 -1.06
C GLU A 2 -27.71 -16.55 -0.14
N VAL A 3 -28.14 -16.67 1.09
CA VAL A 3 -27.73 -15.82 2.20
C VAL A 3 -27.20 -16.70 3.31
N SER A 4 -26.06 -16.33 3.89
CA SER A 4 -25.42 -17.06 4.98
C SER A 4 -25.95 -16.59 6.33
N GLU A 5 -26.23 -17.52 7.24
CA GLU A 5 -26.50 -17.18 8.62
C GLU A 5 -25.23 -16.74 9.33
N ALA A 6 -25.27 -15.56 9.95
CA ALA A 6 -24.17 -15.04 10.74
C ALA A 6 -24.16 -15.70 12.14
N PRO A 7 -23.15 -16.51 12.47
CA PRO A 7 -23.11 -17.27 13.74
C PRO A 7 -23.07 -16.39 14.99
N CYS A 8 -22.72 -15.13 14.83
CA CYS A 8 -22.59 -14.14 15.91
C CYS A 8 -23.94 -13.52 16.33
N CYS A 9 -24.92 -13.44 15.39
CA CYS A 9 -26.19 -12.76 15.65
C CYS A 9 -27.41 -13.50 15.10
N GLY A 10 -27.27 -14.65 14.40
CA GLY A 10 -28.36 -15.44 13.84
C GLY A 10 -29.14 -14.78 12.68
N LYS A 11 -28.62 -13.67 12.16
CA LYS A 11 -29.24 -12.95 11.01
C LYS A 11 -28.63 -13.45 9.70
N PHE A 12 -29.39 -13.31 8.60
CA PHE A 12 -28.97 -13.75 7.27
C PHE A 12 -28.41 -12.59 6.44
N TYR A 13 -27.23 -12.77 5.85
CA TYR A 13 -26.56 -11.79 5.00
C TYR A 13 -26.07 -12.40 3.68
N VAL A 14 -26.03 -11.58 2.62
CA VAL A 14 -25.51 -11.99 1.31
C VAL A 14 -24.02 -12.35 1.38
N CYS A 15 -23.26 -11.68 2.26
CA CYS A 15 -21.85 -11.99 2.50
C CYS A 15 -21.38 -11.41 3.86
N ARG A 16 -20.24 -11.92 4.36
CA ARG A 16 -19.64 -11.40 5.60
C ARG A 16 -19.38 -9.89 5.58
N LEU A 17 -18.98 -9.33 4.43
CA LEU A 17 -18.71 -7.90 4.33
C LEU A 17 -20.00 -7.09 4.44
N CYS A 18 -21.10 -7.57 3.84
CA CYS A 18 -22.41 -6.95 4.02
C CYS A 18 -22.89 -6.99 5.47
N HIS A 19 -22.52 -8.03 6.23
CA HIS A 19 -22.75 -8.10 7.67
C HIS A 19 -21.91 -7.06 8.40
N ASP A 20 -20.58 -7.07 8.17
CA ASP A 20 -19.60 -6.23 8.87
C ASP A 20 -19.77 -4.73 8.59
N ASP A 21 -20.46 -4.37 7.48
CA ASP A 21 -20.79 -2.99 7.11
C ASP A 21 -21.98 -2.42 7.89
N VAL A 22 -22.86 -3.28 8.43
CA VAL A 22 -24.11 -2.84 9.08
C VAL A 22 -24.22 -3.21 10.55
N GLU A 23 -23.41 -4.15 11.02
CA GLU A 23 -23.37 -4.58 12.42
C GLU A 23 -22.15 -3.99 13.13
N ASP A 24 -22.21 -3.89 14.44
CA ASP A 24 -21.15 -3.34 15.29
C ASP A 24 -20.04 -4.37 15.65
N HIS A 25 -20.10 -5.54 15.04
CA HIS A 25 -19.18 -6.66 15.25
C HIS A 25 -18.86 -7.36 13.94
N GLN A 26 -17.80 -8.19 13.91
CA GLN A 26 -17.35 -8.91 12.72
C GLN A 26 -17.86 -10.35 12.69
N MET A 27 -18.20 -10.84 11.49
CA MET A 27 -18.63 -12.21 11.25
C MET A 27 -17.45 -13.15 11.04
N ASP A 28 -17.34 -14.16 11.87
CA ASP A 28 -16.43 -15.29 11.62
C ASP A 28 -17.04 -16.26 10.58
N ARG A 29 -16.62 -16.07 9.31
CA ARG A 29 -17.10 -16.89 8.20
C ARG A 29 -16.80 -18.38 8.33
N PHE A 30 -15.76 -18.76 9.08
CA PHE A 30 -15.39 -20.17 9.27
C PHE A 30 -16.39 -20.92 10.17
N ARG A 31 -17.22 -20.19 10.90
CA ARG A 31 -18.26 -20.72 11.77
C ARG A 31 -19.64 -20.74 11.12
N VAL A 32 -19.78 -20.33 9.86
CA VAL A 32 -21.04 -20.41 9.11
C VAL A 32 -21.40 -21.87 8.91
N THR A 33 -22.54 -22.30 9.42
CA THR A 33 -23.06 -23.68 9.28
C THR A 33 -24.26 -23.76 8.36
N GLU A 34 -25.07 -22.70 8.31
CA GLU A 34 -26.34 -22.70 7.60
C GLU A 34 -26.42 -21.61 6.54
N VAL A 35 -27.14 -21.93 5.46
CA VAL A 35 -27.44 -21.01 4.37
C VAL A 35 -28.92 -21.12 4.02
N LYS A 36 -29.52 -20.02 3.63
CA LYS A 36 -30.91 -19.94 3.16
C LYS A 36 -30.93 -19.72 1.65
N CYS A 37 -31.67 -20.55 0.96
CA CYS A 37 -31.92 -20.40 -0.48
C CYS A 37 -32.87 -19.22 -0.74
N SER A 38 -32.45 -18.24 -1.54
CA SER A 38 -33.28 -17.07 -1.90
C SER A 38 -34.41 -17.37 -2.91
N LEU A 39 -34.46 -18.60 -3.49
CA LEU A 39 -35.51 -18.99 -4.42
C LEU A 39 -36.65 -19.78 -3.78
N CYS A 40 -36.36 -20.57 -2.76
CA CYS A 40 -37.36 -21.44 -2.14
C CYS A 40 -37.38 -21.35 -0.62
N ASP A 41 -36.67 -20.40 -0.04
CA ASP A 41 -36.59 -20.12 1.41
C ASP A 41 -36.12 -21.31 2.28
N THR A 42 -35.60 -22.37 1.68
CA THR A 42 -35.09 -23.53 2.42
C THR A 42 -33.80 -23.13 3.14
N VAL A 43 -33.79 -23.35 4.45
CA VAL A 43 -32.57 -23.26 5.29
C VAL A 43 -31.96 -24.66 5.33
N GLN A 44 -30.65 -24.74 5.09
CA GLN A 44 -29.91 -26.00 4.99
C GLN A 44 -28.46 -25.81 5.41
N GLN A 45 -27.76 -26.93 5.61
CA GLN A 45 -26.31 -26.91 5.81
C GLN A 45 -25.59 -26.26 4.61
N SER A 46 -24.49 -25.54 4.89
CA SER A 46 -23.70 -24.84 3.87
C SER A 46 -23.11 -25.82 2.86
N GLN A 47 -23.61 -25.79 1.64
CA GLN A 47 -23.15 -26.59 0.49
C GLN A 47 -23.44 -25.87 -0.82
N GLN A 48 -22.85 -26.34 -1.93
CA GLN A 48 -22.91 -25.63 -3.22
C GLN A 48 -24.31 -25.52 -3.83
N MET A 49 -25.20 -26.48 -3.58
CA MET A 49 -26.52 -26.57 -4.20
C MET A 49 -27.62 -26.58 -3.16
N CYS A 50 -28.77 -26.02 -3.50
CA CYS A 50 -29.97 -26.14 -2.70
C CYS A 50 -30.49 -27.59 -2.72
N GLU A 51 -30.78 -28.14 -1.55
CA GLU A 51 -31.32 -29.52 -1.41
C GLU A 51 -32.71 -29.63 -2.04
N LYS A 52 -33.54 -28.59 -1.93
CA LYS A 52 -34.92 -28.61 -2.36
C LYS A 52 -35.09 -28.29 -3.84
N CYS A 53 -34.61 -27.14 -4.28
CA CYS A 53 -34.84 -26.66 -5.67
C CYS A 53 -33.64 -26.91 -6.61
N ARG A 54 -32.56 -27.47 -6.10
CA ARG A 54 -31.34 -27.84 -6.89
C ARG A 54 -30.61 -26.68 -7.56
N VAL A 55 -30.95 -25.44 -7.26
CA VAL A 55 -30.21 -24.29 -7.74
C VAL A 55 -28.79 -24.28 -7.16
N ALA A 56 -27.79 -24.00 -7.99
CA ALA A 56 -26.43 -23.74 -7.51
C ALA A 56 -26.35 -22.34 -6.89
N PHE A 57 -25.79 -22.23 -5.71
CA PHE A 57 -25.60 -20.98 -5.01
C PHE A 57 -24.43 -20.16 -5.59
N GLY A 58 -23.43 -20.85 -6.13
CA GLY A 58 -22.31 -20.25 -6.86
C GLY A 58 -21.66 -21.26 -7.79
N GLU A 59 -20.95 -20.78 -8.81
CA GLU A 59 -20.13 -21.61 -9.69
C GLU A 59 -18.88 -22.10 -8.94
N TYR A 60 -18.35 -21.27 -8.06
CA TYR A 60 -17.32 -21.61 -7.08
C TYR A 60 -17.92 -21.71 -5.68
N TYR A 61 -17.52 -22.77 -4.97
CA TYR A 61 -17.82 -22.96 -3.56
C TYR A 61 -16.58 -23.44 -2.79
N CYS A 62 -16.31 -22.81 -1.67
CA CYS A 62 -15.26 -23.24 -0.73
C CYS A 62 -15.86 -23.66 0.61
N SER A 63 -15.79 -24.95 0.94
CA SER A 63 -16.33 -25.49 2.18
C SER A 63 -15.59 -25.04 3.45
N ILE A 64 -14.35 -24.50 3.32
CA ILE A 64 -13.56 -23.97 4.43
C ILE A 64 -13.92 -22.51 4.72
N CYS A 65 -14.05 -21.70 3.66
CA CYS A 65 -14.37 -20.27 3.78
C CYS A 65 -15.86 -19.98 3.75
N HIS A 66 -16.71 -20.97 3.47
CA HIS A 66 -18.14 -20.82 3.17
C HIS A 66 -18.39 -19.69 2.17
N LEU A 67 -17.52 -19.64 1.13
CA LEU A 67 -17.54 -18.63 0.09
C LEU A 67 -18.25 -19.19 -1.14
N PHE A 68 -19.29 -18.51 -1.58
CA PHE A 68 -19.98 -18.71 -2.85
C PHE A 68 -19.66 -17.55 -3.78
N ASP A 69 -19.29 -17.80 -5.02
CA ASP A 69 -18.97 -16.75 -6.00
C ASP A 69 -19.18 -17.26 -7.44
N LYS A 70 -19.10 -16.36 -8.41
CA LYS A 70 -18.94 -16.73 -9.83
C LYS A 70 -17.56 -17.36 -10.02
N ASP A 71 -17.41 -18.15 -11.09
CA ASP A 71 -16.08 -18.70 -11.44
C ASP A 71 -15.12 -17.59 -11.87
N LYS A 72 -14.14 -17.32 -11.05
CA LYS A 72 -12.98 -16.44 -11.29
C LYS A 72 -11.68 -17.24 -11.18
N LYS A 73 -11.77 -18.57 -11.32
CA LYS A 73 -10.68 -19.53 -11.09
C LYS A 73 -10.10 -19.40 -9.69
N GLN A 74 -10.95 -19.20 -8.69
CA GLN A 74 -10.53 -19.09 -7.30
C GLN A 74 -9.96 -20.42 -6.81
N TYR A 75 -9.11 -20.33 -5.80
CA TYR A 75 -8.61 -21.47 -5.05
C TYR A 75 -8.44 -21.12 -3.59
N HIS A 76 -8.63 -22.08 -2.71
CA HIS A 76 -8.30 -21.92 -1.29
C HIS A 76 -6.80 -22.13 -1.10
N CYS A 77 -6.13 -21.16 -0.50
CA CYS A 77 -4.74 -21.29 -0.09
C CYS A 77 -4.70 -21.65 1.41
N LEU A 78 -4.35 -22.89 1.73
CA LEU A 78 -4.29 -23.37 3.12
C LEU A 78 -3.37 -22.51 4.02
N PRO A 79 -2.10 -22.19 3.62
CA PRO A 79 -1.25 -21.34 4.45
C PRO A 79 -1.78 -19.92 4.62
N CYS A 80 -2.44 -19.34 3.60
CA CYS A 80 -3.08 -18.02 3.75
C CYS A 80 -4.36 -18.08 4.61
N GLY A 81 -5.02 -19.25 4.69
CA GLY A 81 -6.33 -19.44 5.35
C GLY A 81 -7.50 -18.79 4.60
N ILE A 82 -7.33 -18.40 3.32
CA ILE A 82 -8.37 -17.71 2.54
C ILE A 82 -8.39 -18.15 1.08
N CYS A 83 -9.51 -17.89 0.40
CA CYS A 83 -9.61 -18.04 -1.05
C CYS A 83 -8.91 -16.87 -1.76
N ARG A 84 -8.17 -17.20 -2.81
CA ARG A 84 -7.52 -16.25 -3.72
C ARG A 84 -8.16 -16.32 -5.10
N ILE A 85 -8.09 -15.23 -5.85
CA ILE A 85 -8.60 -15.13 -7.23
C ILE A 85 -7.47 -15.40 -8.21
N GLY A 86 -7.79 -16.11 -9.29
CA GLY A 86 -6.91 -16.44 -10.40
C GLY A 86 -6.49 -17.90 -10.39
N PRO A 87 -5.99 -18.43 -11.53
CA PRO A 87 -5.57 -19.81 -11.62
C PRO A 87 -4.38 -20.07 -10.69
N LYS A 88 -4.49 -21.13 -9.88
CA LYS A 88 -3.52 -21.48 -8.82
C LYS A 88 -2.08 -21.62 -9.36
N GLU A 89 -1.93 -22.07 -10.58
CA GLU A 89 -0.64 -22.25 -11.29
C GLU A 89 0.12 -20.95 -11.52
N ASN A 90 -0.57 -19.81 -11.53
CA ASN A 90 0.04 -18.49 -11.68
C ASN A 90 0.51 -17.88 -10.37
N TYR A 91 0.31 -18.60 -9.25
CA TYR A 91 0.64 -18.10 -7.93
C TYR A 91 1.40 -19.15 -7.12
N PHE A 92 2.17 -18.67 -6.16
CA PHE A 92 2.76 -19.51 -5.12
C PHE A 92 2.60 -18.83 -3.75
N HIS A 93 2.51 -19.61 -2.71
CA HIS A 93 2.55 -19.07 -1.35
C HIS A 93 4.01 -18.85 -0.94
N CYS A 94 4.36 -17.61 -0.56
CA CYS A 94 5.65 -17.31 0.06
C CYS A 94 5.50 -17.40 1.57
N GLU A 95 6.07 -18.43 2.19
CA GLU A 95 5.96 -18.67 3.64
C GLU A 95 6.54 -17.51 4.46
N LYS A 96 7.64 -16.89 3.99
CA LYS A 96 8.26 -15.77 4.69
C LYS A 96 7.42 -14.50 4.67
N CYS A 97 6.84 -14.16 3.52
CA CYS A 97 5.94 -13.00 3.39
C CYS A 97 4.52 -13.31 3.88
N ASN A 98 4.18 -14.59 4.07
CA ASN A 98 2.88 -15.11 4.45
C ASN A 98 1.76 -14.69 3.49
N LEU A 99 2.05 -14.75 2.15
CA LEU A 99 1.14 -14.28 1.09
C LEU A 99 1.30 -15.11 -0.18
N CYS A 100 0.20 -15.28 -0.93
CA CYS A 100 0.27 -15.73 -2.31
C CYS A 100 0.77 -14.61 -3.22
N LEU A 101 1.86 -14.87 -3.93
CA LEU A 101 2.50 -13.98 -4.88
C LEU A 101 2.45 -14.58 -6.28
N ALA A 102 2.51 -13.74 -7.32
CA ALA A 102 2.60 -14.18 -8.69
C ALA A 102 3.88 -14.99 -8.93
N SER A 103 3.80 -16.04 -9.77
CA SER A 103 4.87 -17.02 -9.96
C SER A 103 6.18 -16.41 -10.48
N ASN A 104 6.13 -15.28 -11.21
CA ASN A 104 7.31 -14.54 -11.67
C ASN A 104 8.12 -13.88 -10.52
N LEU A 105 7.52 -13.73 -9.34
CA LEU A 105 8.19 -13.22 -8.16
C LEU A 105 8.91 -14.32 -7.35
N ARG A 106 8.78 -15.59 -7.76
CA ARG A 106 9.46 -16.71 -7.09
C ARG A 106 10.98 -16.57 -7.22
N GLY A 107 11.64 -16.35 -6.08
CA GLY A 107 13.09 -16.09 -6.05
C GLY A 107 13.49 -14.65 -6.48
N ASN A 108 12.57 -13.84 -6.95
CA ASN A 108 12.81 -12.50 -7.49
C ASN A 108 12.16 -11.37 -6.66
N HIS A 109 11.92 -11.60 -5.38
CA HIS A 109 11.43 -10.54 -4.48
C HIS A 109 12.19 -10.56 -3.17
N LYS A 110 12.32 -9.38 -2.56
CA LYS A 110 12.87 -9.25 -1.22
C LYS A 110 11.77 -9.64 -0.22
N CYS A 111 12.03 -10.68 0.57
CA CYS A 111 11.08 -11.12 1.57
C CYS A 111 11.22 -10.27 2.86
N VAL A 112 10.08 -9.83 3.38
CA VAL A 112 9.94 -9.26 4.72
C VAL A 112 9.02 -10.20 5.50
N PRO A 113 9.44 -10.69 6.70
CA PRO A 113 8.64 -11.64 7.48
C PRO A 113 7.25 -11.09 7.78
N ASP A 114 6.22 -11.91 7.56
CA ASP A 114 4.82 -11.63 7.87
C ASP A 114 4.29 -10.28 7.36
N VAL A 115 4.90 -9.73 6.31
CA VAL A 115 4.56 -8.40 5.77
C VAL A 115 3.11 -8.29 5.33
N SER A 116 2.48 -9.40 4.95
CA SER A 116 1.06 -9.42 4.57
C SER A 116 0.10 -9.18 5.73
N ARG A 117 0.55 -9.35 6.97
CA ARG A 117 -0.25 -9.12 8.19
C ARG A 117 -0.23 -7.67 8.65
N GLN A 118 0.49 -6.82 7.95
CA GLN A 118 0.53 -5.39 8.18
C GLN A 118 -0.55 -4.69 7.34
N ASN A 119 -0.99 -3.54 7.81
CA ASN A 119 -1.89 -2.69 7.05
C ASN A 119 -1.13 -1.97 5.92
N CYS A 120 -1.85 -1.63 4.86
CA CYS A 120 -1.31 -0.79 3.81
C CYS A 120 -0.96 0.59 4.39
N PRO A 121 0.30 1.08 4.26
CA PRO A 121 0.71 2.35 4.86
C PRO A 121 0.08 3.59 4.20
N VAL A 122 -0.68 3.41 3.12
CA VAL A 122 -1.36 4.51 2.41
C VAL A 122 -2.82 4.65 2.87
N CYS A 123 -3.60 3.57 2.86
CA CYS A 123 -5.03 3.61 3.25
C CYS A 123 -5.29 3.05 4.66
N LEU A 124 -4.29 2.47 5.32
CA LEU A 124 -4.34 1.88 6.65
C LEU A 124 -5.26 0.64 6.77
N GLU A 125 -5.74 0.11 5.67
CA GLU A 125 -6.56 -1.11 5.64
C GLU A 125 -5.71 -2.38 5.54
N ASP A 126 -6.29 -3.51 5.97
CA ASP A 126 -5.65 -4.83 5.96
C ASP A 126 -5.30 -5.28 4.54
N ILE A 127 -4.04 -5.71 4.34
CA ILE A 127 -3.56 -6.21 3.04
C ILE A 127 -3.95 -7.67 2.82
N HIS A 128 -3.92 -8.48 3.87
CA HIS A 128 -4.04 -9.94 3.73
C HIS A 128 -5.40 -10.38 3.22
N THR A 129 -6.46 -9.80 3.76
CA THR A 129 -7.86 -10.14 3.45
C THR A 129 -8.53 -9.19 2.49
N SER A 130 -7.80 -8.16 2.02
CA SER A 130 -8.30 -7.17 1.07
C SER A 130 -8.75 -7.82 -0.25
N ARG A 131 -9.77 -7.22 -0.87
CA ARG A 131 -10.17 -7.54 -2.25
C ARG A 131 -9.23 -6.94 -3.29
N THR A 132 -8.49 -5.91 -2.92
CA THR A 132 -7.45 -5.30 -3.75
C THR A 132 -6.17 -6.12 -3.66
N GLY A 133 -5.59 -6.45 -4.80
CA GLY A 133 -4.32 -7.18 -4.85
C GLY A 133 -3.19 -6.39 -4.18
N ALA A 134 -2.24 -7.12 -3.58
CA ALA A 134 -1.05 -6.52 -3.01
C ALA A 134 0.04 -6.33 -4.08
N HIS A 135 0.66 -5.17 -4.09
CA HIS A 135 1.87 -4.85 -4.86
C HIS A 135 3.12 -5.02 -3.98
N VAL A 136 4.11 -5.75 -4.48
CA VAL A 136 5.38 -5.98 -3.77
C VAL A 136 6.40 -4.96 -4.26
N LEU A 137 6.84 -4.08 -3.37
CA LEU A 137 7.88 -3.10 -3.68
C LEU A 137 9.29 -3.74 -3.74
N PRO A 138 10.27 -3.13 -4.41
CA PRO A 138 11.65 -3.63 -4.45
C PRO A 138 12.28 -3.82 -3.06
N CYS A 139 11.87 -3.03 -2.09
CA CYS A 139 12.28 -3.17 -0.68
C CYS A 139 11.61 -4.33 0.07
N GLY A 140 10.58 -4.97 -0.52
CA GLY A 140 9.80 -6.07 0.06
C GLY A 140 8.57 -5.64 0.84
N HIS A 141 8.34 -4.35 1.07
CA HIS A 141 7.09 -3.86 1.67
C HIS A 141 5.94 -3.97 0.68
N LEU A 142 4.72 -4.04 1.21
CA LEU A 142 3.50 -4.19 0.43
C LEU A 142 2.66 -2.92 0.45
N LEU A 143 1.99 -2.67 -0.66
CA LEU A 143 0.89 -1.71 -0.78
C LEU A 143 -0.29 -2.43 -1.46
N HIS A 144 -1.51 -1.92 -1.30
CA HIS A 144 -2.56 -2.29 -2.25
C HIS A 144 -2.18 -1.81 -3.65
N GLN A 145 -2.54 -2.57 -4.69
CA GLN A 145 -2.25 -2.17 -6.08
C GLN A 145 -2.80 -0.78 -6.39
N THR A 146 -4.04 -0.49 -5.99
CA THR A 146 -4.67 0.83 -6.19
C THR A 146 -3.94 1.95 -5.44
N CYS A 147 -3.42 1.69 -4.25
CA CYS A 147 -2.63 2.65 -3.48
C CYS A 147 -1.27 2.92 -4.12
N PHE A 148 -0.63 1.88 -4.68
CA PHE A 148 0.60 2.01 -5.44
C PHE A 148 0.38 2.85 -6.70
N ASP A 149 -0.68 2.54 -7.48
CA ASP A 149 -1.03 3.28 -8.70
C ASP A 149 -1.35 4.75 -8.40
N TYR A 150 -2.08 5.02 -7.31
CA TYR A 150 -2.35 6.38 -6.83
C TYR A 150 -1.06 7.12 -6.47
N MET A 151 -0.19 6.50 -5.68
CA MET A 151 1.10 7.07 -5.29
C MET A 151 1.96 7.40 -6.52
N HIS A 152 2.03 6.48 -7.49
CA HIS A 152 2.73 6.69 -8.76
C HIS A 152 2.17 7.88 -9.54
N LYS A 153 0.84 7.93 -9.69
CA LYS A 153 0.12 9.02 -10.39
C LYS A 153 0.38 10.39 -9.75
N MET A 154 0.53 10.43 -8.44
CA MET A 154 0.84 11.66 -7.69
C MET A 154 2.34 12.01 -7.67
N GLY A 155 3.17 11.30 -8.45
CA GLY A 155 4.62 11.53 -8.54
C GLY A 155 5.44 11.03 -7.35
N GLY A 156 4.81 10.32 -6.41
CA GLY A 156 5.52 9.69 -5.29
C GLY A 156 6.29 8.48 -5.77
N TYR A 157 7.58 8.38 -5.51
CA TYR A 157 8.45 7.28 -5.96
C TYR A 157 9.13 6.52 -4.82
N ARG A 158 8.81 6.82 -3.57
CA ARG A 158 9.43 6.23 -2.39
C ARG A 158 8.45 5.34 -1.64
N CYS A 159 8.95 4.24 -1.10
CA CYS A 159 8.18 3.44 -0.15
C CYS A 159 7.83 4.27 1.09
N PRO A 160 6.56 4.37 1.49
CA PRO A 160 6.17 5.17 2.66
C PRO A 160 6.79 4.71 3.98
N LEU A 161 7.23 3.43 4.06
CA LEU A 161 7.79 2.85 5.29
C LEU A 161 9.30 3.00 5.42
N CYS A 162 10.05 2.84 4.33
CA CYS A 162 11.52 2.81 4.39
C CYS A 162 12.20 3.78 3.42
N MET A 163 11.44 4.55 2.68
CA MET A 163 11.92 5.56 1.72
C MET A 163 12.74 5.01 0.54
N HIS A 164 12.88 3.67 0.41
CA HIS A 164 13.49 3.04 -0.75
C HIS A 164 12.69 3.34 -2.03
N SER A 165 13.32 3.45 -3.18
CA SER A 165 12.65 3.64 -4.47
C SER A 165 11.64 2.53 -4.72
N ALA A 166 10.42 2.90 -5.07
CA ALA A 166 9.28 1.98 -5.22
C ALA A 166 9.26 1.25 -6.57
N TRP A 167 10.06 1.71 -7.54
CA TRP A 167 10.26 1.09 -8.86
C TRP A 167 11.65 1.42 -9.40
N ASN A 168 11.93 0.93 -10.62
CA ASN A 168 13.21 1.17 -11.28
C ASN A 168 13.32 2.65 -11.72
N MET A 169 14.15 3.40 -11.03
CA MET A 169 14.38 4.84 -11.25
C MET A 169 15.54 5.13 -12.20
N LYS A 170 16.12 4.12 -12.86
CA LYS A 170 17.34 4.30 -13.69
C LYS A 170 17.21 5.42 -14.70
N HIS A 171 16.12 5.44 -15.45
CA HIS A 171 15.88 6.50 -16.45
C HIS A 171 15.79 7.89 -15.82
N CYS A 172 15.11 8.02 -14.67
CA CYS A 172 15.01 9.28 -13.94
C CYS A 172 16.40 9.74 -13.45
N TRP A 173 17.25 8.81 -13.01
CA TRP A 173 18.60 9.14 -12.58
C TRP A 173 19.51 9.54 -13.74
N GLU A 174 19.36 8.95 -14.91
CA GLU A 174 20.07 9.35 -16.15
C GLU A 174 19.64 10.76 -16.60
N GLU A 175 18.37 11.09 -16.49
CA GLU A 175 17.88 12.46 -16.78
C GLU A 175 18.38 13.48 -15.76
N MET A 176 18.47 13.11 -14.47
CA MET A 176 19.10 13.96 -13.45
C MET A 176 20.60 14.16 -13.69
N ASP A 177 21.33 13.13 -14.15
CA ASP A 177 22.74 13.27 -14.56
C ASP A 177 22.90 14.33 -15.65
N LYS A 178 22.04 14.28 -16.67
CA LYS A 178 22.03 15.27 -17.75
C LYS A 178 21.73 16.68 -17.23
N GLN A 179 20.69 16.82 -16.44
CA GLN A 179 20.31 18.10 -15.85
C GLN A 179 21.42 18.71 -14.99
N ILE A 180 22.14 17.90 -14.20
CA ILE A 180 23.28 18.32 -13.40
C ILE A 180 24.43 18.79 -14.30
N SER A 181 24.71 18.09 -15.41
CA SER A 181 25.77 18.49 -16.36
C SER A 181 25.48 19.81 -17.06
N GLU A 182 24.20 20.13 -17.25
CA GLU A 182 23.73 21.39 -17.89
C GLU A 182 23.55 22.56 -16.89
N THR A 183 23.62 22.27 -15.57
CA THR A 183 23.42 23.26 -14.50
C THR A 183 24.71 23.45 -13.68
N PRO A 184 25.66 24.31 -14.13
CA PRO A 184 26.89 24.51 -13.40
C PRO A 184 26.64 25.15 -12.02
N MET A 185 27.33 24.68 -11.01
CA MET A 185 27.25 25.23 -9.67
C MET A 185 27.90 26.64 -9.61
N PRO A 186 27.30 27.58 -8.85
CA PRO A 186 27.91 28.87 -8.56
C PRO A 186 29.30 28.69 -7.96
N SER A 187 30.19 29.63 -8.24
CA SER A 187 31.62 29.60 -7.83
C SER A 187 31.82 29.37 -6.32
N GLU A 188 30.92 29.91 -5.51
CA GLU A 188 30.92 29.78 -4.05
C GLU A 188 30.63 28.36 -3.52
N TYR A 189 30.08 27.49 -4.37
CA TYR A 189 29.79 26.07 -4.03
C TYR A 189 30.68 25.10 -4.80
N GLN A 190 31.59 25.59 -5.64
CA GLN A 190 32.54 24.74 -6.35
C GLN A 190 33.49 24.03 -5.36
N GLY A 191 33.63 22.70 -5.52
CA GLY A 191 34.47 21.88 -4.65
C GLY A 191 33.89 21.58 -3.26
N ILE A 192 32.68 22.05 -2.97
CA ILE A 192 31.98 21.68 -1.74
C ILE A 192 31.45 20.24 -1.85
N THR A 193 31.63 19.48 -0.80
CA THR A 193 31.10 18.12 -0.65
C THR A 193 30.11 18.03 0.51
N VAL A 194 29.32 16.99 0.53
CA VAL A 194 28.33 16.71 1.58
C VAL A 194 28.29 15.22 1.89
N LYS A 195 28.08 14.89 3.16
CA LYS A 195 27.78 13.52 3.55
C LYS A 195 26.33 13.20 3.24
N VAL A 196 26.09 12.04 2.64
CA VAL A 196 24.74 11.57 2.31
C VAL A 196 24.54 10.13 2.76
N ILE A 197 23.29 9.80 3.06
CA ILE A 197 22.78 8.43 3.22
C ILE A 197 21.91 8.13 2.00
N CYS A 198 22.20 7.05 1.30
CA CYS A 198 21.36 6.58 0.20
C CYS A 198 20.22 5.72 0.74
N MET A 199 18.97 6.06 0.37
CA MET A 199 17.80 5.30 0.79
C MET A 199 17.68 3.96 0.03
N ASP A 200 18.32 3.82 -1.12
CA ASP A 200 18.22 2.61 -1.94
C ASP A 200 19.25 1.54 -1.53
N CYS A 201 20.52 1.90 -1.34
CA CYS A 201 21.55 0.93 -0.97
C CYS A 201 22.02 1.03 0.50
N GLN A 202 21.47 2.00 1.26
CA GLN A 202 21.79 2.25 2.68
C GLN A 202 23.27 2.62 2.94
N SER A 203 24.04 2.92 1.89
CA SER A 203 25.42 3.34 2.04
C SER A 203 25.50 4.81 2.46
N ARG A 204 26.51 5.14 3.26
CA ARG A 204 26.93 6.49 3.57
C ARG A 204 28.14 6.85 2.71
N SER A 205 28.12 8.02 2.11
CA SER A 205 29.21 8.52 1.27
C SER A 205 29.35 10.03 1.36
N THR A 206 30.53 10.52 0.99
CA THR A 206 30.77 11.95 0.79
C THR A 206 30.78 12.20 -0.70
N VAL A 207 29.91 13.06 -1.19
CA VAL A 207 29.70 13.33 -2.62
C VAL A 207 29.74 14.83 -2.89
N PRO A 208 30.03 15.27 -4.14
CA PRO A 208 29.91 16.67 -4.51
C PRO A 208 28.49 17.20 -4.19
N PHE A 209 28.46 18.38 -3.61
CA PHE A 209 27.19 19.07 -3.39
C PHE A 209 26.68 19.65 -4.71
N HIS A 210 25.41 19.39 -5.03
CA HIS A 210 24.73 20.00 -6.17
C HIS A 210 23.28 20.33 -5.81
N VAL A 211 22.80 21.51 -6.24
CA VAL A 211 21.44 21.99 -5.91
C VAL A 211 20.33 21.14 -6.49
N VAL A 212 20.56 20.47 -7.61
CA VAL A 212 19.59 19.57 -8.26
C VAL A 212 19.50 18.23 -7.49
N GLY A 213 20.62 17.70 -7.03
CA GLY A 213 20.65 16.44 -6.29
C GLY A 213 22.05 15.92 -6.01
N MET A 214 22.18 15.05 -5.01
CA MET A 214 23.43 14.41 -4.63
C MET A 214 23.40 12.93 -5.03
N LYS A 215 24.31 12.53 -5.92
CA LYS A 215 24.37 11.16 -6.44
C LYS A 215 25.11 10.24 -5.47
N CYS A 216 24.48 9.12 -5.10
CA CYS A 216 25.13 8.08 -4.30
C CYS A 216 26.33 7.49 -5.07
N SER A 217 27.51 7.50 -4.47
CA SER A 217 28.72 6.91 -5.07
C SER A 217 28.70 5.38 -5.14
N GLY A 218 27.84 4.73 -4.33
CA GLY A 218 27.74 3.27 -4.28
C GLY A 218 26.83 2.67 -5.37
N CYS A 219 25.63 3.20 -5.55
CA CYS A 219 24.65 2.65 -6.50
C CYS A 219 24.18 3.61 -7.60
N GLY A 220 24.65 4.86 -7.59
CA GLY A 220 24.26 5.85 -8.60
C GLY A 220 22.87 6.45 -8.44
N SER A 221 22.16 6.14 -7.37
CA SER A 221 20.83 6.69 -7.08
C SER A 221 20.91 8.14 -6.59
N TYR A 222 19.89 8.92 -6.92
CA TYR A 222 19.66 10.25 -6.34
C TYR A 222 18.64 10.22 -5.18
N ASN A 223 18.18 9.03 -4.80
CA ASN A 223 17.36 8.87 -3.59
C ASN A 223 18.26 8.92 -2.35
N THR A 224 18.81 10.10 -2.09
CA THR A 224 19.76 10.36 -0.99
C THR A 224 19.18 11.39 -0.04
N THR A 225 19.62 11.31 1.21
CA THR A 225 19.34 12.30 2.26
C THR A 225 20.66 12.82 2.80
N GLN A 226 20.76 14.11 3.05
CA GLN A 226 21.93 14.72 3.65
C GLN A 226 22.13 14.25 5.09
N ASP A 227 23.35 13.84 5.41
CA ASP A 227 23.78 13.32 6.72
C ASP A 227 24.88 14.23 7.31
N GLY A 228 24.50 15.47 7.65
CA GLY A 228 25.41 16.47 8.19
C GLY A 228 25.53 17.73 7.34
N GLY A 229 26.46 18.61 7.71
CA GLY A 229 26.72 19.87 7.04
C GLY A 229 27.53 19.75 5.76
N LEU A 230 27.62 20.85 5.03
CA LEU A 230 28.53 21.00 3.89
C LEU A 230 29.99 20.93 4.36
N ILE A 231 30.82 20.23 3.60
CA ILE A 231 32.25 20.04 3.87
C ILE A 231 33.04 20.74 2.78
N GLY A 232 33.94 21.67 3.15
CA GLY A 232 34.81 22.38 2.22
C GLY A 232 34.91 23.87 2.52
N ARG A 233 36.00 24.49 2.08
CA ARG A 233 36.18 25.95 2.19
C ARG A 233 35.32 26.67 1.13
N ARG A 234 34.50 27.61 1.55
CA ARG A 234 33.96 28.59 0.62
C ARG A 234 35.13 29.36 -0.01
N PRO A 235 35.29 29.42 -1.33
CA PRO A 235 36.26 30.32 -1.97
C PRO A 235 35.83 31.75 -1.64
N GLY A 236 36.60 32.48 -0.84
CA GLY A 236 36.37 33.87 -0.52
C GLY A 236 36.13 34.24 0.94
N GLY A 237 36.11 33.30 1.86
CA GLY A 237 36.13 33.58 3.31
C GLY A 237 37.56 33.84 3.76
N GLY A 238 37.98 35.15 3.86
CA GLY A 238 39.23 35.51 4.54
C GLY A 238 39.30 34.91 5.92
N ASP A 239 40.49 34.45 6.27
CA ASP A 239 40.82 33.90 7.60
C ASP A 239 40.42 34.95 8.67
N PRO A 240 39.52 34.66 9.61
CA PRO A 240 39.34 35.52 10.76
C PRO A 240 40.57 35.41 11.61
N GLY A 241 41.41 36.46 11.59
CA GLY A 241 42.64 36.59 12.33
C GLY A 241 42.52 36.01 13.72
N GLN A 242 43.56 35.31 14.15
CA GLN A 242 43.78 34.83 15.51
C GLN A 242 43.57 35.99 16.49
N ALA A 243 42.40 36.05 17.11
CA ALA A 243 42.22 36.86 18.31
C ALA A 243 42.83 36.08 19.47
N GLY A 244 43.79 36.73 20.15
CA GLY A 244 44.62 36.21 21.18
C GLY A 244 43.88 35.55 22.32
N GLY A 245 44.54 34.51 22.89
CA GLY A 245 44.09 33.78 24.02
C GLY A 245 43.83 34.65 25.25
N GLY A 246 42.64 34.57 25.78
CA GLY A 246 42.32 34.96 27.14
C GLY A 246 41.71 33.74 27.78
N ASP A 247 42.40 33.26 28.82
CA ASP A 247 42.00 32.11 29.64
C ASP A 247 40.70 32.49 30.42
N PRO A 248 39.56 31.83 30.23
CA PRO A 248 38.39 32.07 31.07
C PRO A 248 38.52 31.25 32.34
N GLY A 249 38.71 31.98 33.46
CA GLY A 249 38.74 31.46 34.81
C GLY A 249 37.63 30.47 35.13
N GLN A 250 37.96 29.51 35.97
CA GLN A 250 37.10 28.48 36.55
C GLN A 250 35.84 29.11 37.18
N ALA A 251 34.68 28.85 36.63
CA ALA A 251 33.41 29.14 37.27
C ALA A 251 33.00 27.95 38.14
N GLY A 252 32.68 28.25 39.41
CA GLY A 252 32.37 27.27 40.43
C GLY A 252 31.14 26.43 40.18
N ASP A 253 31.15 25.29 40.83
CA ASP A 253 30.16 24.24 40.95
C ASP A 253 28.77 24.79 41.35
N PRO A 254 27.67 24.56 40.60
CA PRO A 254 26.33 24.90 41.06
C PRO A 254 25.79 23.77 41.95
N GLY A 255 25.52 24.14 43.19
CA GLY A 255 24.96 23.30 44.24
C GLY A 255 23.68 22.57 43.84
N GLN A 256 23.49 21.44 44.49
CA GLN A 256 22.33 20.53 44.40
C GLN A 256 21.03 21.27 44.69
N ALA A 257 20.09 21.27 43.75
CA ALA A 257 18.71 21.69 43.95
C ALA A 257 17.89 20.52 44.50
N GLY A 258 17.17 20.78 45.57
CA GLY A 258 16.37 19.82 46.31
C GLY A 258 15.14 19.29 45.55
N ASP A 259 14.69 18.17 46.07
CA ASP A 259 13.56 17.34 45.72
C ASP A 259 12.22 18.14 45.70
N PRO A 260 11.41 18.10 44.63
CA PRO A 260 10.07 18.69 44.68
C PRO A 260 9.06 17.70 45.29
N GLY A 261 8.48 18.11 46.39
CA GLY A 261 7.45 17.40 47.12
C GLY A 261 6.20 17.09 46.30
N GLN A 262 5.53 16.02 46.71
CA GLN A 262 4.23 15.53 46.24
C GLN A 262 3.14 16.60 46.34
N ALA A 263 2.49 16.89 45.20
CA ALA A 263 1.24 17.66 45.18
C ALA A 263 0.06 16.71 45.01
N GLY A 264 -0.88 16.85 45.90
CA GLY A 264 -2.08 16.04 46.08
C GLY A 264 -3.07 16.11 44.92
N GLY A 265 -3.90 15.06 44.84
CA GLY A 265 -4.98 14.91 43.91
C GLY A 265 -6.04 16.02 43.97
N GLY A 266 -6.48 16.45 42.79
CA GLY A 266 -7.65 17.27 42.56
C GLY A 266 -8.45 16.69 41.41
N ASP A 267 -9.69 16.35 41.70
CA ASP A 267 -10.71 15.79 40.82
C ASP A 267 -11.08 16.81 39.71
N PRO A 268 -11.07 16.47 38.42
CA PRO A 268 -11.57 17.37 37.37
C PRO A 268 -13.08 17.24 37.24
N GLY A 269 -13.77 18.30 37.60
CA GLY A 269 -15.21 18.47 37.47
C GLY A 269 -15.69 18.37 36.01
N GLN A 270 -16.91 17.90 35.86
CA GLN A 270 -17.71 17.77 34.65
C GLN A 270 -17.80 19.08 33.86
N ALA A 271 -17.35 19.08 32.61
CA ALA A 271 -17.68 20.15 31.67
C ALA A 271 -18.84 19.68 30.76
N GLY A 272 -19.84 20.54 30.67
CA GLY A 272 -21.14 20.30 30.05
C GLY A 272 -21.08 20.11 28.53
N GLY A 273 -22.11 19.41 28.05
CA GLY A 273 -22.35 19.14 26.66
C GLY A 273 -22.58 20.42 25.84
N GLY A 274 -21.91 20.47 24.70
CA GLY A 274 -22.19 21.37 23.60
C GLY A 274 -22.54 20.53 22.36
N ASP A 275 -23.76 20.70 21.86
CA ASP A 275 -24.32 20.04 20.68
C ASP A 275 -23.55 20.43 19.41
N PRO A 276 -23.03 19.50 18.61
CA PRO A 276 -22.44 19.85 17.32
C PRO A 276 -23.56 19.99 16.27
N GLY A 277 -23.67 21.24 15.74
CA GLY A 277 -24.62 21.63 14.73
C GLY A 277 -24.54 20.76 13.46
N GLN A 278 -25.71 20.54 12.85
CA GLN A 278 -25.97 19.80 11.63
C GLN A 278 -25.07 20.26 10.48
N ALA A 279 -24.28 19.36 9.93
CA ALA A 279 -23.60 19.53 8.67
C ALA A 279 -24.59 19.32 7.51
N GLY A 280 -24.60 20.29 6.57
CA GLY A 280 -25.53 20.32 5.44
C GLY A 280 -25.34 19.18 4.47
N ASP A 281 -26.45 18.81 3.84
CA ASP A 281 -26.68 17.82 2.80
C ASP A 281 -25.73 18.02 1.59
N PRO A 282 -24.97 17.02 1.12
CA PRO A 282 -24.21 17.11 -0.12
C PRO A 282 -25.17 16.92 -1.32
N GLY A 283 -25.25 17.97 -2.16
CA GLY A 283 -26.07 18.03 -3.35
C GLY A 283 -25.88 16.84 -4.30
N GLN A 284 -26.97 16.41 -4.90
CA GLN A 284 -27.10 15.35 -5.89
C GLN A 284 -26.13 15.55 -7.07
N ALA A 285 -25.27 14.56 -7.31
CA ALA A 285 -24.50 14.47 -8.54
C ALA A 285 -25.40 14.06 -9.70
N GLY A 286 -25.35 14.85 -10.79
CA GLY A 286 -26.15 14.66 -11.99
C GLY A 286 -25.84 13.36 -12.72
N ASP A 287 -26.88 12.82 -13.31
CA ASP A 287 -26.97 11.64 -14.17
C ASP A 287 -25.98 11.72 -15.36
N PRO A 288 -25.12 10.72 -15.63
CA PRO A 288 -24.30 10.70 -16.84
C PRO A 288 -25.17 10.26 -18.03
N GLY A 289 -25.30 11.18 -19.02
CA GLY A 289 -26.05 11.00 -20.24
C GLY A 289 -25.70 9.73 -21.02
N GLN A 290 -26.72 9.12 -21.59
CA GLN A 290 -26.68 7.94 -22.44
C GLN A 290 -25.69 8.11 -23.61
N ALA A 291 -24.73 7.20 -23.73
CA ALA A 291 -23.91 7.07 -24.93
C ALA A 291 -24.73 6.45 -26.06
N GLY A 292 -24.73 7.11 -27.22
CA GLY A 292 -25.49 6.72 -28.40
C GLY A 292 -25.02 5.40 -29.02
N ASP A 293 -25.98 4.71 -29.57
CA ASP A 293 -25.93 3.45 -30.34
C ASP A 293 -24.97 3.57 -31.54
N PRO A 294 -23.99 2.69 -31.76
CA PRO A 294 -23.21 2.65 -33.00
C PRO A 294 -23.98 1.93 -34.09
N GLY A 295 -24.29 2.67 -35.16
CA GLY A 295 -25.01 2.24 -36.33
C GLY A 295 -24.47 0.96 -37.00
N GLN A 296 -25.39 0.17 -37.49
CA GLN A 296 -25.19 -1.04 -38.28
C GLN A 296 -24.37 -0.74 -39.54
N ALA A 297 -23.21 -1.40 -39.68
CA ALA A 297 -22.50 -1.48 -40.95
C ALA A 297 -23.03 -2.67 -41.75
N GLY A 298 -23.43 -2.37 -43.01
CA GLY A 298 -24.11 -3.26 -43.92
C GLY A 298 -23.30 -4.50 -44.35
N GLY A 299 -24.03 -5.56 -44.59
CA GLY A 299 -23.50 -6.82 -45.09
C GLY A 299 -22.90 -6.71 -46.49
N GLY A 300 -21.76 -7.32 -46.66
CA GLY A 300 -21.12 -7.67 -47.91
C GLY A 300 -20.95 -9.18 -47.99
N ASP A 301 -21.67 -9.79 -48.90
CA ASP A 301 -21.67 -11.20 -49.22
C ASP A 301 -20.34 -11.56 -49.93
N PRO A 302 -19.55 -12.53 -49.51
CA PRO A 302 -18.46 -13.11 -50.32
C PRO A 302 -18.92 -14.36 -51.03
N GLY A 303 -18.96 -14.24 -52.38
CA GLY A 303 -19.31 -15.29 -53.33
C GLY A 303 -18.56 -16.58 -53.17
N GLN A 304 -19.25 -17.64 -53.52
CA GLN A 304 -18.79 -19.01 -53.69
C GLN A 304 -17.64 -19.09 -54.71
N ALA A 305 -16.60 -19.84 -54.35
CA ALA A 305 -15.62 -20.37 -55.30
C ALA A 305 -15.61 -21.89 -55.15
N ASP A 306 -15.89 -22.56 -56.27
CA ASP A 306 -15.89 -24.01 -56.48
C ASP A 306 -14.47 -24.61 -56.36
N PRO A 307 -14.39 -25.91 -56.05
CA PRO A 307 -13.12 -26.65 -56.03
C PRO A 307 -12.79 -27.26 -57.38
N GLN A 308 -11.59 -27.05 -57.91
CA GLN A 308 -11.04 -27.89 -58.94
C GLN A 308 -9.66 -28.45 -58.50
N THR A 309 -9.68 -29.76 -58.40
CA THR A 309 -8.69 -30.81 -58.76
C THR A 309 -7.35 -30.35 -59.34
N ASP A 310 -6.22 -30.77 -58.74
CA ASP A 310 -5.25 -31.79 -59.13
C ASP A 310 -4.30 -32.09 -57.97
#